data_3e21462a6782dc051b68854b355b800f
#
_entry.id   3e21462a6782dc051b68854b355b800f
#
_cell.length_a   1.000
_cell.length_b   1.000
_cell.length_c   1.000
_cell.angle_alpha   90.00
_cell.angle_beta   90.00
_cell.angle_gamma   90.00
#
_symmetry.space_group_name_H-M   'P 1'
#
loop_
_entity.id
_entity.type
_entity.pdbx_description
1 polymer ?
#
loop_
_entity_poly.entity_id
_entity_poly.type
_entity_poly.pdbx_seq_one_letter_code
_entity_poly.pdbx_strand_id
1 'polypeptide(L)'
;MIIQAKVINVSQTVTGKSATTGKDWANKGILLGWEDEDGEQFIRAQVAENIWHEYALQVSDVGCIALRFRTIQSRKSNYVYNDIRIVPLPNRQ
;
A
#
# COMPACT_ATOMS: atom_id res chain seq x y z
N MET A 1 -6.35 0.19 -9.88
CA MET A 1 -5.97 -1.15 -10.37
C MET A 1 -6.13 -2.16 -9.24
N ILE A 2 -6.75 -3.28 -9.54
CA ILE A 2 -6.97 -4.34 -8.56
C ILE A 2 -6.13 -5.54 -8.97
N ILE A 3 -5.36 -6.07 -8.03
CA ILE A 3 -4.57 -7.27 -8.28
C ILE A 3 -4.94 -8.34 -7.26
N GLN A 4 -4.70 -9.59 -7.62
CA GLN A 4 -4.76 -10.69 -6.66
C GLN A 4 -3.33 -11.01 -6.26
N ALA A 5 -3.04 -10.91 -4.98
CA ALA A 5 -1.68 -11.05 -4.50
C ALA A 5 -1.64 -11.73 -3.15
N LYS A 6 -0.48 -12.30 -2.84
CA LYS A 6 -0.20 -12.91 -1.55
C LYS A 6 0.48 -11.87 -0.66
N VAL A 7 0.07 -11.79 0.58
CA VAL A 7 0.71 -10.93 1.57
C VAL A 7 1.98 -11.62 2.04
N ILE A 8 3.13 -11.05 1.70
CA ILE A 8 4.42 -11.64 2.05
C ILE A 8 4.89 -11.13 3.40
N ASN A 9 4.73 -9.83 3.65
CA ASN A 9 5.18 -9.23 4.89
C ASN A 9 4.34 -8.00 5.22
N VAL A 10 4.13 -7.77 6.51
CA VAL A 10 3.42 -6.61 7.02
C VAL A 10 4.34 -5.92 8.03
N SER A 11 4.71 -4.67 7.79
CA SER A 11 5.57 -3.94 8.69
C SER A 11 4.81 -3.46 9.92
N GLN A 12 5.56 -3.01 10.91
CA GLN A 12 4.96 -2.35 12.06
C GLN A 12 4.33 -1.03 11.62
N THR A 13 3.35 -0.59 12.41
CA THR A 13 2.69 0.69 12.15
C THR A 13 3.64 1.84 12.45
N VAL A 14 3.73 2.78 11.53
CA VAL A 14 4.47 4.03 11.72
C VAL A 14 3.44 5.13 11.89
N THR A 15 3.59 5.93 12.93
CA THR A 15 2.66 7.01 13.24
C THR A 15 3.33 8.36 13.16
N GLY A 16 2.51 9.39 12.99
CA GLY A 16 2.99 10.76 12.96
C GLY A 16 1.83 11.73 12.93
N LYS A 17 2.15 13.02 12.82
CA LYS A 17 1.16 14.08 12.70
C LYS A 17 1.35 14.81 11.41
N SER A 18 0.23 15.14 10.75
CA SER A 18 0.27 15.95 9.56
C SER A 18 0.70 17.38 9.93
N ALA A 19 1.71 17.90 9.25
CA ALA A 19 2.18 19.25 9.47
C ALA A 19 1.14 20.28 9.05
N THR A 20 0.24 19.92 8.15
CA THR A 20 -0.76 20.81 7.61
C THR A 20 -2.03 20.85 8.45
N THR A 21 -2.52 19.68 8.86
CA THR A 21 -3.81 19.57 9.55
C THR A 21 -3.68 19.27 11.03
N GLY A 22 -2.51 18.86 11.50
CA GLY A 22 -2.30 18.46 12.89
C GLY A 22 -2.93 17.12 13.22
N LYS A 23 -3.53 16.42 12.27
CA LYS A 23 -4.16 15.15 12.52
C LYS A 23 -3.13 14.04 12.61
N ASP A 24 -3.41 13.07 13.46
CA ASP A 24 -2.56 11.88 13.56
C ASP A 24 -2.80 10.98 12.36
N TRP A 25 -1.71 10.30 11.94
CA TRP A 25 -1.81 9.27 10.91
C TRP A 25 -1.02 8.05 11.34
N ALA A 26 -1.43 6.90 10.80
CA ALA A 26 -0.77 5.62 11.06
C ALA A 26 -0.75 4.82 9.77
N ASN A 27 0.45 4.40 9.35
CA ASN A 27 0.65 3.70 8.09
C ASN A 27 1.46 2.42 8.31
N LYS A 28 1.23 1.46 7.43
CA LYS A 28 2.01 0.22 7.36
C LYS A 28 2.60 0.07 5.97
N GLY A 29 3.71 -0.66 5.89
CA GLY A 29 4.26 -1.10 4.61
C GLY A 29 3.91 -2.56 4.40
N ILE A 30 3.40 -2.88 3.21
CA ILE A 30 2.98 -4.23 2.87
C ILE A 30 3.80 -4.70 1.68
N LEU A 31 4.40 -5.87 1.81
CA LEU A 31 5.08 -6.53 0.69
C LEU A 31 4.12 -7.54 0.11
N LEU A 32 3.79 -7.37 -1.16
CA LEU A 32 2.88 -8.24 -1.89
C LEU A 32 3.64 -9.02 -2.94
N GLY A 33 3.19 -10.23 -3.22
CA GLY A 33 3.81 -11.04 -4.25
C GLY A 33 2.77 -11.75 -5.08
N TRP A 34 3.11 -11.99 -6.33
CA TRP A 34 2.29 -12.81 -7.23
C TRP A 34 3.21 -13.43 -8.25
N GLU A 35 2.67 -14.37 -9.01
CA GLU A 35 3.43 -15.04 -10.07
C GLU A 35 2.74 -14.76 -11.39
N ASP A 36 3.54 -14.38 -12.37
CA ASP A 36 3.06 -14.23 -13.74
C ASP A 36 3.97 -15.00 -14.68
N GLU A 37 3.82 -14.79 -15.99
CA GLU A 37 4.59 -15.54 -16.98
C GLU A 37 6.08 -15.25 -16.92
N ASP A 38 6.48 -14.13 -16.30
CA ASP A 38 7.89 -13.79 -16.13
C ASP A 38 8.45 -14.26 -14.79
N GLY A 39 7.65 -14.98 -13.98
CA GLY A 39 8.06 -15.50 -12.69
C GLY A 39 7.47 -14.73 -11.53
N GLU A 40 8.12 -14.79 -10.38
CA GLU A 40 7.65 -14.12 -9.19
C GLU A 40 7.85 -12.62 -9.27
N GLN A 41 6.82 -11.88 -8.94
CA GLN A 41 6.84 -10.43 -8.89
C GLN A 41 6.54 -9.96 -7.49
N PHE A 42 7.14 -8.85 -7.08
CA PHE A 42 6.93 -8.29 -5.75
C PHE A 42 6.71 -6.81 -5.87
N ILE A 43 5.91 -6.28 -4.96
CA ILE A 43 5.67 -4.85 -4.87
C ILE A 43 5.53 -4.47 -3.40
N ARG A 44 6.12 -3.35 -3.04
CA ARG A 44 5.96 -2.79 -1.70
C ARG A 44 5.03 -1.60 -1.78
N ALA A 45 3.98 -1.61 -0.99
CA ALA A 45 2.98 -0.56 -0.97
C ALA A 45 2.77 -0.07 0.45
N GLN A 46 2.33 1.17 0.56
CA GLN A 46 1.94 1.74 1.84
C GLN A 46 0.43 1.75 1.97
N VAL A 47 -0.04 1.69 3.21
CA VAL A 47 -1.48 1.69 3.46
C VAL A 47 -1.74 2.31 4.82
N ALA A 48 -2.86 3.05 4.93
CA ALA A 48 -3.32 3.52 6.23
C ALA A 48 -3.74 2.31 7.07
N GLU A 49 -3.44 2.34 8.35
CA GLU A 49 -3.70 1.20 9.23
C GLU A 49 -5.17 0.79 9.22
N ASN A 50 -6.09 1.75 9.29
CA ASN A 50 -7.52 1.44 9.30
C ASN A 50 -7.98 0.80 7.98
N ILE A 51 -7.39 1.22 6.85
CA ILE A 51 -7.73 0.62 5.56
C ILE A 51 -7.22 -0.82 5.50
N TRP A 52 -5.99 -1.05 5.98
CA TRP A 52 -5.43 -2.39 5.99
C TRP A 52 -6.25 -3.33 6.88
N HIS A 53 -6.71 -2.83 8.02
CA HIS A 53 -7.54 -3.61 8.92
C HIS A 53 -8.83 -4.11 8.23
N GLU A 54 -9.41 -3.28 7.37
CA GLU A 54 -10.63 -3.65 6.65
C GLU A 54 -10.39 -4.74 5.63
N TYR A 55 -9.17 -4.89 5.13
CA TYR A 55 -8.85 -5.98 4.22
C TYR A 55 -8.89 -7.33 4.93
N ALA A 56 -8.62 -7.35 6.22
CA ALA A 56 -8.63 -8.57 7.04
C ALA A 56 -7.70 -9.65 6.50
N LEU A 57 -6.56 -9.25 5.94
CA LEU A 57 -5.57 -10.16 5.39
C LEU A 57 -4.36 -10.23 6.31
N GLN A 58 -3.83 -11.43 6.45
CA GLN A 58 -2.63 -11.68 7.24
C GLN A 58 -1.52 -12.19 6.34
N VAL A 59 -0.31 -12.25 6.88
CA VAL A 59 0.83 -12.81 6.15
C VAL A 59 0.46 -14.21 5.64
N SER A 60 0.77 -14.46 4.39
CA SER A 60 0.49 -15.69 3.63
C SER A 60 -0.92 -15.78 3.06
N ASP A 61 -1.82 -14.86 3.41
CA ASP A 61 -3.13 -14.82 2.77
C ASP A 61 -3.04 -14.29 1.35
N VAL A 62 -3.94 -14.78 0.50
CA VAL A 62 -4.08 -14.30 -0.88
C VAL A 62 -5.42 -13.59 -0.97
N GLY A 63 -5.43 -12.42 -1.57
CA GLY A 63 -6.66 -11.68 -1.75
C GLY A 63 -6.55 -10.62 -2.82
N CYS A 64 -7.69 -9.99 -3.10
CA CYS A 64 -7.75 -8.89 -4.06
C CYS A 64 -7.41 -7.60 -3.34
N ILE A 65 -6.52 -6.82 -3.93
CA ILE A 65 -6.03 -5.59 -3.32
C ILE A 65 -6.06 -4.49 -4.37
N ALA A 66 -6.62 -3.34 -4.00
CA ALA A 66 -6.69 -2.19 -4.89
C ALA A 66 -5.46 -1.31 -4.67
N LEU A 67 -4.79 -0.97 -5.75
CA LEU A 67 -3.57 -0.17 -5.72
C LEU A 67 -3.78 1.14 -6.46
N ARG A 68 -3.13 2.17 -5.95
CA ARG A 68 -3.04 3.47 -6.61
C ARG A 68 -1.57 3.80 -6.81
N PHE A 69 -1.22 4.15 -8.04
CA PHE A 69 0.14 4.53 -8.41
C PHE A 69 0.18 6.03 -8.67
N ARG A 70 1.20 6.70 -8.13
CA ARG A 70 1.43 8.12 -8.38
C ARG A 70 2.89 8.36 -8.59
N THR A 71 3.20 9.37 -9.40
CA THR A 71 4.54 9.90 -9.52
C THR A 71 4.56 11.23 -8.81
N ILE A 72 5.48 11.39 -7.87
CA ILE A 72 5.58 12.59 -7.05
C ILE A 72 6.91 13.26 -7.35
N GLN A 73 6.86 14.55 -7.60
CA GLN A 73 8.06 15.36 -7.80
C GLN A 73 8.29 16.24 -6.59
N SER A 74 9.50 16.18 -6.05
CA SER A 74 9.88 17.02 -4.92
C SER A 74 10.00 18.48 -5.37
N ARG A 75 9.43 19.39 -4.58
CA ARG A 75 9.53 20.82 -4.88
C ARG A 75 10.91 21.38 -4.57
N LYS A 76 11.66 20.72 -3.69
CA LYS A 76 12.96 21.21 -3.24
C LYS A 76 14.11 20.68 -4.09
N SER A 77 13.84 19.72 -4.92
CA SER A 77 14.85 19.14 -5.79
C SER A 77 14.14 18.62 -7.04
N ASN A 78 14.92 18.22 -8.04
CA ASN A 78 14.35 17.61 -9.23
C ASN A 78 14.11 16.11 -9.05
N TYR A 79 14.07 15.66 -7.80
CA TYR A 79 13.87 14.25 -7.51
C TYR A 79 12.43 13.85 -7.78
N VAL A 80 12.27 12.78 -8.52
CA VAL A 80 10.98 12.20 -8.86
C VAL A 80 10.94 10.79 -8.32
N TYR A 81 9.87 10.41 -7.64
CA TYR A 81 9.72 9.05 -7.12
C TYR A 81 8.30 8.56 -7.31
N ASN A 82 8.16 7.25 -7.30
CA ASN A 82 6.87 6.59 -7.43
C ASN A 82 6.33 6.25 -6.05
N ASP A 83 5.05 6.51 -5.87
CA ASP A 83 4.34 6.18 -4.64
C ASP A 83 3.28 5.13 -4.98
N ILE A 84 3.32 4.01 -4.27
CA ILE A 84 2.36 2.92 -4.45
C ILE A 84 1.60 2.79 -3.16
N ARG A 85 0.27 2.89 -3.24
CA ARG A 85 -0.55 2.89 -2.05
C ARG A 85 -1.72 1.94 -2.21
N ILE A 86 -1.99 1.17 -1.16
CA ILE A 86 -3.18 0.35 -1.09
C ILE A 86 -4.34 1.26 -0.68
N VAL A 87 -5.42 1.18 -1.43
CA VAL A 87 -6.62 1.98 -1.18
C VAL A 87 -7.79 1.03 -0.94
N PRO A 88 -8.91 1.51 -0.38
CA PRO A 88 -10.06 0.64 -0.17
C PRO A 88 -10.50 0.01 -1.48
N LEU A 89 -10.99 -1.22 -1.39
CA LEU A 89 -11.59 -1.86 -2.55
C LEU A 89 -12.79 -1.05 -3.01
N PRO A 90 -13.04 -1.01 -4.32
CA PRO A 90 -14.25 -0.34 -4.81
C PRO A 90 -15.49 -0.92 -4.16
N ASN A 91 -16.49 -0.07 -3.98
CA ASN A 91 -17.72 -0.50 -3.35
C ASN A 91 -18.36 -1.65 -4.14
N ARG A 92 -18.71 -2.70 -3.43
CA ARG A 92 -19.25 -3.91 -4.04
C ARG A 92 -20.66 -4.13 -3.55
N GLN A 93 -21.52 -3.35 -3.89
CA GLN A 93 -22.90 -3.51 -3.47
C GLN A 93 -23.39 -4.94 -3.54
#